data_95e36355e3d0729ed2956f5bc243f9ee
#
_entry.id   95e36355e3d0729ed2956f5bc243f9ee
#
_cell.length_a   1.000
_cell.length_b   1.000
_cell.length_c   1.000
_cell.angle_alpha   90.00
_cell.angle_beta   90.00
_cell.angle_gamma   90.00
#
_symmetry.space_group_name_H-M   'P 1'
#
loop_
_entity.id
_entity.type
_entity.pdbx_description
1 polymer ?
#
loop_
_entity_poly.entity_id
_entity_poly.type
_entity_poly.pdbx_seq_one_letter_code
_entity_poly.pdbx_strand_id
1 'polypeptide(L)'
;LSDLPVMDKALLMASFADYNRPDITAEQVTDALAADCKVAGYTVGASTGTSGNRGYFVISDLERYRWLGALLAKAMAGLLWQAQRIAIILPQDTRLYSSARSVPHLQLRFFASTEGVDAWRDAIENYNPTVIVAAPKVLRYFVEGGLRLTPRRVFSAAETLDPVDRRVIEAGFNLTLGQIYMATEGLLGVTCAHGHLHLAEDSIAFEYEPVGDGLVSPLITSFRRQVQIMARYRMNDLLRLSDQPCPCGSPLQRVDEVVGRMDDCFDICGVLVTPDVLRNAVLQADARIVDFRVIQQPDRAIALLLPPELDSSVAETARTSIAHALIRLGVAPQISVTRQPLPVDFSRKLRRVECRLPKDIRP
;
A
#
# COMPACT_ATOMS: atom_id res chain seq x y z
N LEU A 1 6.89 14.03 -22.55
CA LEU A 1 7.11 14.13 -21.08
C LEU A 1 8.59 14.02 -20.73
N SER A 2 9.37 13.25 -21.48
CA SER A 2 10.81 13.03 -21.25
C SER A 2 11.65 14.31 -21.07
N ASP A 3 11.22 15.43 -21.65
CA ASP A 3 11.91 16.73 -21.55
C ASP A 3 11.71 17.44 -20.20
N LEU A 4 10.74 16.97 -19.39
CA LEU A 4 10.53 17.50 -18.05
C LEU A 4 11.49 16.84 -17.04
N PRO A 5 12.00 17.60 -16.07
CA PRO A 5 12.83 17.03 -15.02
C PRO A 5 12.03 16.01 -14.18
N VAL A 6 12.74 15.01 -13.66
CA VAL A 6 12.16 14.09 -12.70
C VAL A 6 12.05 14.80 -11.36
N MET A 7 10.88 14.74 -10.75
CA MET A 7 10.66 15.21 -9.39
C MET A 7 10.50 14.03 -8.43
N ASP A 8 10.86 14.25 -7.19
CA ASP A 8 10.67 13.28 -6.13
C ASP A 8 10.03 13.93 -4.90
N LYS A 9 9.83 13.16 -3.87
CA LYS A 9 9.22 13.62 -2.63
C LYS A 9 10.07 14.68 -1.91
N ALA A 10 11.38 14.56 -1.96
CA ALA A 10 12.27 15.49 -1.28
C ALA A 10 12.19 16.87 -1.94
N LEU A 11 12.29 16.91 -3.26
CA LEU A 11 12.15 18.12 -4.06
C LEU A 11 10.76 18.77 -3.84
N LEU A 12 9.69 17.97 -3.93
CA LEU A 12 8.32 18.45 -3.71
C LEU A 12 8.15 19.06 -2.32
N MET A 13 8.70 18.45 -1.27
CA MET A 13 8.54 18.95 0.09
C MET A 13 9.43 20.15 0.40
N ALA A 14 10.60 20.26 -0.24
CA ALA A 14 11.49 21.41 -0.07
C ALA A 14 10.89 22.72 -0.61
N SER A 15 10.05 22.64 -1.66
CA SER A 15 9.43 23.79 -2.33
C SER A 15 7.93 23.59 -2.54
N PHE A 16 7.21 23.09 -1.53
CA PHE A 16 5.84 22.63 -1.67
C PHE A 16 4.89 23.69 -2.24
N ALA A 17 5.06 24.98 -1.89
CA ALA A 17 4.27 26.07 -2.41
C ALA A 17 4.43 26.23 -3.94
N ASP A 18 5.65 26.06 -4.47
CA ASP A 18 5.93 26.21 -5.91
C ASP A 18 5.27 25.12 -6.76
N TYR A 19 4.90 24.00 -6.13
CA TYR A 19 4.26 22.85 -6.80
C TYR A 19 2.74 22.81 -6.62
N ASN A 20 2.11 23.87 -6.13
CA ASN A 20 0.66 23.97 -6.10
C ASN A 20 0.17 25.37 -6.47
N ARG A 21 -0.92 25.44 -7.24
CA ARG A 21 -1.44 26.71 -7.80
C ARG A 21 -1.89 27.76 -6.78
N PRO A 22 -2.42 27.39 -5.59
CA PRO A 22 -2.80 28.35 -4.56
C PRO A 22 -1.64 28.77 -3.64
N ASP A 23 -0.39 28.44 -3.96
CA ASP A 23 0.83 28.78 -3.20
C ASP A 23 0.77 28.38 -1.72
N ILE A 24 0.05 27.29 -1.41
CA ILE A 24 -0.10 26.78 -0.05
C ILE A 24 1.23 26.21 0.43
N THR A 25 1.69 26.67 1.60
CA THR A 25 2.96 26.23 2.19
C THR A 25 2.80 24.92 2.98
N ALA A 26 3.91 24.21 3.21
CA ALA A 26 3.94 23.02 4.05
C ALA A 26 3.52 23.32 5.50
N GLU A 27 3.82 24.51 6.02
CA GLU A 27 3.41 24.96 7.34
C GLU A 27 1.90 25.13 7.44
N GLN A 28 1.28 25.81 6.47
CA GLN A 28 -0.18 25.94 6.39
C GLN A 28 -0.90 24.58 6.32
N VAL A 29 -0.32 23.60 5.60
CA VAL A 29 -0.87 22.23 5.59
C VAL A 29 -0.78 21.62 6.98
N THR A 30 0.37 21.75 7.66
CA THR A 30 0.58 21.20 9.00
C THR A 30 -0.43 21.74 10.00
N ASP A 31 -0.67 23.04 10.00
CA ASP A 31 -1.65 23.72 10.87
C ASP A 31 -3.08 23.24 10.55
N ALA A 32 -3.42 23.14 9.26
CA ALA A 32 -4.74 22.69 8.84
C ALA A 32 -5.03 21.23 9.18
N LEU A 33 -4.01 20.35 9.23
CA LEU A 33 -4.18 18.95 9.64
C LEU A 33 -4.64 18.81 11.11
N ALA A 34 -4.29 19.75 11.97
CA ALA A 34 -4.74 19.80 13.36
C ALA A 34 -6.16 20.39 13.51
N ALA A 35 -6.69 20.98 12.45
CA ALA A 35 -8.00 21.68 12.46
C ALA A 35 -9.01 20.94 11.55
N ASP A 36 -9.25 21.52 10.39
CA ASP A 36 -10.34 21.08 9.49
C ASP A 36 -9.85 20.52 8.16
N CYS A 37 -8.54 20.33 7.98
CA CYS A 37 -7.90 19.85 6.76
C CYS A 37 -8.22 20.72 5.53
N LYS A 38 -8.41 22.06 5.72
CA LYS A 38 -8.69 22.99 4.64
C LYS A 38 -7.79 24.23 4.73
N VAL A 39 -7.31 24.68 3.57
CA VAL A 39 -6.58 25.94 3.39
C VAL A 39 -7.16 26.63 2.16
N ALA A 40 -7.58 27.89 2.30
CA ALA A 40 -8.12 28.71 1.20
C ALA A 40 -9.20 28.00 0.34
N GLY A 41 -10.03 27.15 0.96
CA GLY A 41 -11.08 26.38 0.26
C GLY A 41 -10.62 25.05 -0.37
N TYR A 42 -9.33 24.77 -0.37
CA TYR A 42 -8.77 23.50 -0.83
C TYR A 42 -8.69 22.48 0.29
N THR A 43 -8.89 21.20 -0.04
CA THR A 43 -8.65 20.11 0.88
C THR A 43 -7.17 19.77 0.90
N VAL A 44 -6.58 19.73 2.08
CA VAL A 44 -5.19 19.33 2.29
C VAL A 44 -5.11 18.05 3.11
N GLY A 45 -4.02 17.33 2.95
CA GLY A 45 -3.78 16.10 3.69
C GLY A 45 -2.31 15.68 3.65
N ALA A 46 -2.01 14.62 4.41
CA ALA A 46 -0.67 14.08 4.52
C ALA A 46 -0.64 12.56 4.36
N SER A 47 0.50 12.05 3.92
CA SER A 47 0.77 10.62 3.96
C SER A 47 0.89 10.13 5.41
N THR A 48 0.54 8.87 5.65
CA THR A 48 0.74 8.20 6.95
C THR A 48 2.20 7.96 7.31
N GLY A 49 3.14 8.61 6.63
CA GLY A 49 4.58 8.37 6.67
C GLY A 49 5.14 8.06 8.05
N THR A 50 5.62 6.85 8.21
CA THR A 50 6.22 6.31 9.44
C THR A 50 7.68 6.71 9.62
N SER A 51 8.30 7.36 8.62
CA SER A 51 9.74 7.64 8.55
C SER A 51 10.11 9.11 8.73
N GLY A 52 9.24 9.91 9.36
CA GLY A 52 9.52 11.35 9.58
C GLY A 52 9.49 12.23 8.33
N ASN A 53 9.24 11.65 7.16
CA ASN A 53 9.12 12.35 5.88
C ASN A 53 7.68 12.24 5.37
N ARG A 54 6.77 13.07 5.90
CA ARG A 54 5.38 13.12 5.43
C ARG A 54 5.31 13.81 4.08
N GLY A 55 4.60 13.22 3.10
CA GLY A 55 4.22 13.93 1.88
C GLY A 55 2.89 14.61 2.08
N TYR A 56 2.78 15.86 1.63
CA TYR A 56 1.54 16.62 1.66
C TYR A 56 0.85 16.61 0.30
N PHE A 57 -0.45 16.82 0.30
CA PHE A 57 -1.21 17.04 -0.92
C PHE A 57 -2.23 18.16 -0.75
N VAL A 58 -2.54 18.80 -1.88
CA VAL A 58 -3.60 19.81 -2.00
C VAL A 58 -4.51 19.40 -3.16
N ILE A 59 -5.80 19.39 -2.94
CA ILE A 59 -6.79 19.08 -3.99
C ILE A 59 -8.01 20.03 -3.88
N SER A 60 -8.59 20.35 -5.03
CA SER A 60 -9.88 21.02 -5.11
C SER A 60 -11.05 20.05 -4.85
N ASP A 61 -12.23 20.59 -4.57
CA ASP A 61 -13.44 19.77 -4.48
C ASP A 61 -13.75 19.06 -5.79
N LEU A 62 -13.49 19.69 -6.94
CA LEU A 62 -13.68 19.07 -8.25
C LEU A 62 -12.78 17.83 -8.44
N GLU A 63 -11.50 17.94 -8.07
CA GLU A 63 -10.56 16.82 -8.13
C GLU A 63 -10.96 15.71 -7.18
N ARG A 64 -11.45 16.04 -6.00
CA ARG A 64 -11.96 15.08 -5.03
C ARG A 64 -13.17 14.31 -5.56
N TYR A 65 -14.13 14.99 -6.19
CA TYR A 65 -15.29 14.33 -6.82
C TYR A 65 -14.88 13.46 -8.02
N ARG A 66 -13.95 13.92 -8.85
CA ARG A 66 -13.42 13.15 -9.97
C ARG A 66 -12.71 11.87 -9.48
N TRP A 67 -11.88 12.01 -8.45
CA TRP A 67 -11.20 10.88 -7.82
C TRP A 67 -12.20 9.86 -7.27
N LEU A 68 -13.21 10.32 -6.52
CA LEU A 68 -14.25 9.44 -5.98
C LEU A 68 -15.02 8.75 -7.10
N GLY A 69 -15.41 9.47 -8.13
CA GLY A 69 -16.11 8.92 -9.29
C GLY A 69 -15.29 7.83 -10.01
N ALA A 70 -13.99 8.08 -10.21
CA ALA A 70 -13.09 7.09 -10.80
C ALA A 70 -12.95 5.83 -9.93
N LEU A 71 -12.79 6.00 -8.61
CA LEU A 71 -12.72 4.89 -7.66
C LEU A 71 -14.01 4.05 -7.67
N LEU A 72 -15.18 4.69 -7.59
CA LEU A 72 -16.47 4.01 -7.61
C LEU A 72 -16.72 3.28 -8.93
N ALA A 73 -16.40 3.90 -10.06
CA ALA A 73 -16.55 3.28 -11.38
C ALA A 73 -15.68 2.03 -11.54
N LYS A 74 -14.43 2.08 -11.06
CA LYS A 74 -13.47 0.97 -11.17
C LYS A 74 -13.71 -0.14 -10.13
N ALA A 75 -13.93 0.23 -8.87
CA ALA A 75 -14.04 -0.72 -7.78
C ALA A 75 -15.46 -1.27 -7.59
N MET A 76 -16.49 -0.50 -7.97
CA MET A 76 -17.90 -0.77 -7.61
C MET A 76 -18.82 -0.74 -8.81
N ALA A 77 -18.49 -1.45 -9.88
CA ALA A 77 -19.42 -1.64 -11.00
C ALA A 77 -20.77 -2.16 -10.47
N GLY A 78 -21.87 -1.51 -10.87
CA GLY A 78 -23.21 -1.81 -10.39
C GLY A 78 -23.69 -1.02 -9.15
N LEU A 79 -22.86 -0.12 -8.61
CA LEU A 79 -23.24 0.77 -7.50
C LEU A 79 -24.55 1.55 -7.76
N LEU A 80 -24.77 1.96 -8.98
CA LEU A 80 -25.99 2.71 -9.36
C LEU A 80 -27.27 1.90 -9.21
N TRP A 81 -27.15 0.57 -9.20
CA TRP A 81 -28.29 -0.35 -9.21
C TRP A 81 -28.52 -1.05 -7.87
N GLN A 82 -27.57 -0.98 -6.96
CA GLN A 82 -27.60 -1.70 -5.69
C GLN A 82 -27.09 -0.83 -4.55
N ALA A 83 -27.89 -0.74 -3.48
CA ALA A 83 -27.42 -0.08 -2.26
C ALA A 83 -26.21 -0.80 -1.69
N GLN A 84 -25.19 -0.02 -1.32
CA GLN A 84 -23.93 -0.51 -0.73
C GLN A 84 -23.75 0.06 0.67
N ARG A 85 -23.35 -0.80 1.58
CA ARG A 85 -22.81 -0.43 2.90
C ARG A 85 -21.30 -0.66 2.86
N ILE A 86 -20.54 0.44 2.87
CA ILE A 86 -19.08 0.41 2.76
C ILE A 86 -18.48 0.66 4.13
N ALA A 87 -17.67 -0.27 4.63
CA ALA A 87 -16.79 -0.06 5.76
C ALA A 87 -15.39 0.30 5.26
N ILE A 88 -14.87 1.44 5.70
CA ILE A 88 -13.47 1.84 5.45
C ILE A 88 -12.75 1.77 6.80
N ILE A 89 -11.68 0.96 6.85
CA ILE A 89 -10.88 0.76 8.05
C ILE A 89 -9.46 1.24 7.77
N LEU A 90 -9.14 2.43 8.25
CA LEU A 90 -7.84 3.09 8.08
C LEU A 90 -7.41 3.73 9.41
N PRO A 91 -6.11 4.10 9.56
CA PRO A 91 -5.63 4.73 10.80
C PRO A 91 -6.33 6.04 11.16
N GLN A 92 -6.71 6.83 10.16
CA GLN A 92 -7.37 8.13 10.36
C GLN A 92 -8.49 8.31 9.35
N ASP A 93 -9.61 8.90 9.78
CA ASP A 93 -10.64 9.39 8.88
C ASP A 93 -10.07 10.56 8.07
N THR A 94 -10.27 10.52 6.77
CA THR A 94 -9.87 11.60 5.89
C THR A 94 -11.11 12.23 5.26
N ARG A 95 -11.15 13.56 5.17
CA ARG A 95 -12.23 14.27 4.46
C ARG A 95 -12.34 13.91 2.97
N LEU A 96 -11.35 13.19 2.46
CA LEU A 96 -11.37 12.67 1.10
C LEU A 96 -12.64 11.86 0.81
N TYR A 97 -13.11 11.08 1.79
CA TYR A 97 -14.31 10.24 1.67
C TYR A 97 -15.62 10.98 2.01
N SER A 98 -15.58 12.21 2.50
CA SER A 98 -16.78 12.94 2.90
C SER A 98 -17.76 13.17 1.73
N SER A 99 -17.24 13.32 0.51
CA SER A 99 -18.05 13.43 -0.72
C SER A 99 -18.87 12.17 -1.04
N ALA A 100 -18.44 11.00 -0.57
CA ALA A 100 -19.17 9.75 -0.76
C ALA A 100 -20.49 9.70 0.02
N ARG A 101 -20.62 10.50 1.10
CA ARG A 101 -21.86 10.59 1.91
C ARG A 101 -23.04 11.17 1.15
N SER A 102 -22.79 11.88 0.06
CA SER A 102 -23.83 12.50 -0.78
C SER A 102 -24.27 11.61 -1.96
N VAL A 103 -23.69 10.43 -2.12
CA VAL A 103 -24.03 9.53 -3.23
C VAL A 103 -25.25 8.69 -2.85
N PRO A 104 -26.36 8.75 -3.64
CA PRO A 104 -27.54 7.90 -3.41
C PRO A 104 -27.16 6.42 -3.37
N HIS A 105 -27.83 5.65 -2.52
CA HIS A 105 -27.60 4.20 -2.32
C HIS A 105 -26.22 3.83 -1.77
N LEU A 106 -25.38 4.80 -1.36
CA LEU A 106 -24.10 4.55 -0.75
C LEU A 106 -24.11 4.98 0.71
N GLN A 107 -23.99 4.01 1.61
CA GLN A 107 -23.76 4.26 3.03
C GLN A 107 -22.29 3.97 3.30
N LEU A 108 -21.56 4.96 3.81
CA LEU A 108 -20.16 4.82 4.14
C LEU A 108 -19.97 5.02 5.65
N ARG A 109 -19.31 4.05 6.29
CA ARG A 109 -18.90 4.13 7.69
C ARG A 109 -17.40 3.93 7.81
N PHE A 110 -16.78 4.82 8.56
CA PHE A 110 -15.36 4.77 8.88
C PHE A 110 -15.14 4.12 10.24
N PHE A 111 -14.09 3.30 10.35
CA PHE A 111 -13.62 2.69 11.59
C PHE A 111 -12.12 2.98 11.72
N ALA A 112 -11.71 3.61 12.82
CA ALA A 112 -10.32 3.95 13.05
C ALA A 112 -9.53 2.70 13.49
N SER A 113 -8.58 2.24 12.66
CA SER A 113 -7.76 1.08 13.03
C SER A 113 -6.88 1.34 14.25
N THR A 114 -6.57 2.61 14.55
CA THR A 114 -5.79 3.02 15.71
C THR A 114 -6.50 2.82 17.05
N GLU A 115 -7.83 2.74 17.07
CA GLU A 115 -8.61 2.44 18.26
C GLU A 115 -8.54 0.95 18.66
N GLY A 116 -7.99 0.12 17.78
CA GLY A 116 -7.99 -1.32 17.92
C GLY A 116 -9.29 -1.95 17.40
N VAL A 117 -9.16 -3.12 16.76
CA VAL A 117 -10.30 -3.79 16.11
C VAL A 117 -11.39 -4.18 17.10
N ASP A 118 -11.01 -4.54 18.32
CA ASP A 118 -11.95 -4.98 19.36
C ASP A 118 -12.88 -3.84 19.83
N ALA A 119 -12.42 -2.58 19.75
CA ALA A 119 -13.21 -1.42 20.19
C ALA A 119 -14.49 -1.22 19.35
N TRP A 120 -14.50 -1.64 18.10
CA TRP A 120 -15.64 -1.46 17.19
C TRP A 120 -16.11 -2.77 16.53
N ARG A 121 -15.70 -3.93 17.06
CA ARG A 121 -16.09 -5.26 16.57
C ARG A 121 -17.59 -5.41 16.42
N ASP A 122 -18.34 -5.20 17.51
CA ASP A 122 -19.80 -5.29 17.49
C ASP A 122 -20.43 -4.27 16.52
N ALA A 123 -19.83 -3.08 16.43
CA ALA A 123 -20.31 -2.03 15.56
C ALA A 123 -20.18 -2.37 14.08
N ILE A 124 -19.11 -3.06 13.66
CA ILE A 124 -18.94 -3.47 12.25
C ILE A 124 -19.78 -4.72 11.94
N GLU A 125 -19.91 -5.66 12.87
CA GLU A 125 -20.80 -6.83 12.70
C GLU A 125 -22.26 -6.38 12.55
N ASN A 126 -22.73 -5.47 13.41
CA ASN A 126 -24.08 -4.90 13.32
C ASN A 126 -24.29 -4.06 12.05
N TYR A 127 -23.26 -3.34 11.58
CA TYR A 127 -23.30 -2.60 10.33
C TYR A 127 -23.41 -3.54 9.13
N ASN A 128 -22.85 -4.72 9.22
CA ASN A 128 -22.85 -5.78 8.20
C ASN A 128 -22.52 -5.22 6.80
N PRO A 129 -21.28 -4.77 6.57
CA PRO A 129 -20.91 -4.10 5.33
C PRO A 129 -21.02 -5.05 4.12
N THR A 130 -21.50 -4.52 2.99
CA THR A 130 -21.47 -5.23 1.70
C THR A 130 -20.12 -5.09 1.01
N VAL A 131 -19.36 -4.04 1.36
CA VAL A 131 -18.01 -3.79 0.86
C VAL A 131 -17.10 -3.41 2.03
N ILE A 132 -15.93 -4.03 2.10
CA ILE A 132 -14.90 -3.72 3.09
C ILE A 132 -13.65 -3.20 2.36
N VAL A 133 -13.09 -2.10 2.83
CA VAL A 133 -11.80 -1.55 2.38
C VAL A 133 -10.90 -1.40 3.60
N ALA A 134 -9.83 -2.17 3.68
CA ALA A 134 -8.93 -2.14 4.83
C ALA A 134 -7.49 -2.57 4.46
N ALA A 135 -6.56 -2.32 5.38
CA ALA A 135 -5.20 -2.86 5.26
C ALA A 135 -5.21 -4.41 5.37
N PRO A 136 -4.30 -5.12 4.69
CA PRO A 136 -4.22 -6.59 4.73
C PRO A 136 -4.21 -7.16 6.15
N LYS A 137 -3.45 -6.58 7.05
CA LYS A 137 -3.37 -7.01 8.47
C LYS A 137 -4.72 -6.94 9.19
N VAL A 138 -5.56 -5.94 8.87
CA VAL A 138 -6.90 -5.79 9.46
C VAL A 138 -7.84 -6.85 8.89
N LEU A 139 -7.81 -7.06 7.57
CA LEU A 139 -8.61 -8.10 6.90
C LEU A 139 -8.26 -9.49 7.42
N ARG A 140 -6.98 -9.75 7.60
CA ARG A 140 -6.48 -10.99 8.17
C ARG A 140 -6.94 -11.17 9.63
N TYR A 141 -6.87 -10.10 10.43
CA TYR A 141 -7.38 -10.13 11.80
C TYR A 141 -8.89 -10.45 11.86
N PHE A 142 -9.68 -9.97 10.91
CA PHE A 142 -11.11 -10.31 10.84
C PHE A 142 -11.32 -11.81 10.63
N VAL A 143 -10.56 -12.41 9.71
CA VAL A 143 -10.63 -13.84 9.42
C VAL A 143 -10.17 -14.67 10.61
N GLU A 144 -8.98 -14.39 11.13
CA GLU A 144 -8.37 -15.14 12.24
C GLU A 144 -9.13 -14.94 13.56
N GLY A 145 -9.69 -13.76 13.77
CA GLY A 145 -10.54 -13.42 14.94
C GLY A 145 -11.99 -13.92 14.83
N GLY A 146 -12.36 -14.57 13.72
CA GLY A 146 -13.69 -15.15 13.54
C GLY A 146 -14.84 -14.11 13.53
N LEU A 147 -14.61 -12.91 12.97
CA LEU A 147 -15.67 -11.91 12.82
C LEU A 147 -16.77 -12.41 11.86
N ARG A 148 -18.03 -12.22 12.25
CA ARG A 148 -19.18 -12.66 11.47
C ARG A 148 -19.57 -11.60 10.43
N LEU A 149 -18.81 -11.57 9.34
CA LEU A 149 -18.99 -10.63 8.23
C LEU A 149 -19.24 -11.41 6.93
N THR A 150 -20.20 -10.94 6.13
CA THR A 150 -20.56 -11.55 4.85
C THR A 150 -20.52 -10.52 3.72
N PRO A 151 -19.35 -9.89 3.46
CA PRO A 151 -19.25 -8.89 2.41
C PRO A 151 -19.38 -9.54 1.03
N ARG A 152 -19.87 -8.76 0.06
CA ARG A 152 -19.86 -9.14 -1.36
C ARG A 152 -18.51 -8.84 -2.03
N ARG A 153 -17.78 -7.86 -1.50
CA ARG A 153 -16.47 -7.42 -1.99
C ARG A 153 -15.59 -7.03 -0.84
N VAL A 154 -14.32 -7.40 -0.92
CA VAL A 154 -13.27 -6.98 0.01
C VAL A 154 -12.11 -6.42 -0.80
N PHE A 155 -11.64 -5.25 -0.40
CA PHE A 155 -10.48 -4.60 -1.00
C PHE A 155 -9.38 -4.42 0.03
N SER A 156 -8.19 -4.88 -0.32
CA SER A 156 -6.96 -4.52 0.35
C SER A 156 -6.50 -3.14 -0.12
N ALA A 157 -6.13 -2.27 0.82
CA ALA A 157 -5.65 -0.92 0.54
C ALA A 157 -4.59 -0.46 1.56
N ALA A 158 -3.92 0.65 1.27
CA ALA A 158 -2.99 1.37 2.15
C ALA A 158 -1.67 0.68 2.51
N GLU A 159 -1.56 -0.64 2.38
CA GLU A 159 -0.35 -1.41 2.66
C GLU A 159 -0.08 -2.41 1.52
N THR A 160 1.15 -2.90 1.43
CA THR A 160 1.49 -3.98 0.50
C THR A 160 0.71 -5.25 0.86
N LEU A 161 0.14 -5.89 -0.14
CA LEU A 161 -0.58 -7.14 0.01
C LEU A 161 0.35 -8.31 -0.27
N ASP A 162 0.87 -8.93 0.78
CA ASP A 162 1.69 -10.12 0.65
C ASP A 162 0.88 -11.34 0.17
N PRO A 163 1.47 -12.25 -0.63
CA PRO A 163 0.78 -13.46 -1.10
C PRO A 163 0.21 -14.34 0.02
N VAL A 164 0.86 -14.37 1.19
CA VAL A 164 0.39 -15.13 2.35
C VAL A 164 -0.89 -14.53 2.92
N ASP A 165 -0.97 -13.19 3.02
CA ASP A 165 -2.17 -12.51 3.51
C ASP A 165 -3.32 -12.67 2.52
N ARG A 166 -3.06 -12.53 1.21
CA ARG A 166 -4.06 -12.77 0.17
C ARG A 166 -4.72 -14.13 0.34
N ARG A 167 -3.92 -15.19 0.46
CA ARG A 167 -4.44 -16.58 0.62
C ARG A 167 -5.34 -16.73 1.85
N VAL A 168 -4.92 -16.20 3.01
CA VAL A 168 -5.70 -16.27 4.26
C VAL A 168 -7.01 -15.50 4.12
N ILE A 169 -6.95 -14.29 3.58
CA ILE A 169 -8.13 -13.42 3.44
C ILE A 169 -9.12 -14.01 2.45
N GLU A 170 -8.67 -14.46 1.28
CA GLU A 170 -9.53 -15.06 0.25
C GLU A 170 -10.20 -16.35 0.75
N ALA A 171 -9.46 -17.20 1.46
CA ALA A 171 -10.02 -18.41 2.07
C ALA A 171 -11.05 -18.09 3.16
N GLY A 172 -10.77 -17.10 4.01
CA GLY A 172 -11.66 -16.75 5.12
C GLY A 172 -12.96 -16.09 4.70
N PHE A 173 -12.92 -15.20 3.71
CA PHE A 173 -14.13 -14.56 3.17
C PHE A 173 -14.78 -15.34 2.04
N ASN A 174 -14.14 -16.39 1.52
CA ASN A 174 -14.57 -17.19 0.36
C ASN A 174 -14.89 -16.31 -0.86
N LEU A 175 -13.97 -15.40 -1.20
CA LEU A 175 -14.09 -14.49 -2.34
C LEU A 175 -12.72 -14.11 -2.92
N THR A 176 -12.71 -13.58 -4.13
CA THR A 176 -11.51 -12.98 -4.72
C THR A 176 -11.26 -11.62 -4.10
N LEU A 177 -10.06 -11.43 -3.51
CA LEU A 177 -9.66 -10.18 -2.89
C LEU A 177 -9.29 -9.12 -3.94
N GLY A 178 -10.01 -8.01 -3.92
CA GLY A 178 -9.63 -6.84 -4.69
C GLY A 178 -8.46 -6.08 -4.04
N GLN A 179 -7.83 -5.22 -4.83
CA GLN A 179 -6.78 -4.32 -4.36
C GLN A 179 -7.04 -2.91 -4.89
N ILE A 180 -6.94 -1.91 -4.03
CA ILE A 180 -6.93 -0.50 -4.40
C ILE A 180 -5.50 -0.01 -4.19
N TYR A 181 -4.79 0.22 -5.29
CA TYR A 181 -3.46 0.81 -5.29
C TYR A 181 -3.60 2.33 -5.31
N MET A 182 -3.36 2.92 -4.16
CA MET A 182 -3.55 4.35 -3.91
C MET A 182 -2.45 4.89 -3.01
N ALA A 183 -2.01 6.10 -3.32
CA ALA A 183 -1.05 6.87 -2.54
C ALA A 183 -1.53 8.32 -2.35
N THR A 184 -0.76 9.16 -1.69
CA THR A 184 -1.00 10.62 -1.63
C THR A 184 -1.03 11.27 -3.01
N GLU A 185 -0.35 10.67 -3.93
CA GLU A 185 -0.22 11.05 -5.33
C GLU A 185 -1.51 10.81 -6.13
N GLY A 186 -2.38 9.90 -5.68
CA GLY A 186 -3.68 9.65 -6.29
C GLY A 186 -4.09 8.18 -6.32
N LEU A 187 -5.14 7.89 -7.09
CA LEU A 187 -5.58 6.54 -7.42
C LEU A 187 -4.70 6.00 -8.55
N LEU A 188 -3.82 5.07 -8.22
CA LEU A 188 -2.82 4.52 -9.14
C LEU A 188 -3.30 3.25 -9.86
N GLY A 189 -4.22 2.50 -9.25
CA GLY A 189 -4.77 1.30 -9.86
C GLY A 189 -5.87 0.65 -9.03
N VAL A 190 -6.68 -0.19 -9.67
CA VAL A 190 -7.75 -0.95 -9.03
C VAL A 190 -7.86 -2.33 -9.67
N THR A 191 -8.13 -3.33 -8.86
CA THR A 191 -8.38 -4.70 -9.32
C THR A 191 -9.71 -4.81 -10.08
N CYS A 192 -9.68 -5.43 -11.25
CA CYS A 192 -10.87 -5.72 -12.04
C CYS A 192 -11.68 -6.92 -11.48
N ALA A 193 -12.80 -7.24 -12.10
CA ALA A 193 -13.66 -8.35 -11.68
C ALA A 193 -12.98 -9.73 -11.76
N HIS A 194 -11.89 -9.87 -12.52
CA HIS A 194 -11.10 -11.10 -12.62
C HIS A 194 -9.93 -11.18 -11.60
N GLY A 195 -9.87 -10.24 -10.65
CA GLY A 195 -8.83 -10.24 -9.61
C GLY A 195 -7.49 -9.64 -10.04
N HIS A 196 -7.37 -9.08 -11.24
CA HIS A 196 -6.14 -8.49 -11.74
C HIS A 196 -6.08 -6.98 -11.49
N LEU A 197 -4.97 -6.50 -10.96
CA LEU A 197 -4.74 -5.06 -10.76
C LEU A 197 -4.40 -4.39 -12.10
N HIS A 198 -5.11 -3.31 -12.43
CA HIS A 198 -4.83 -2.46 -13.57
C HIS A 198 -4.43 -1.06 -13.11
N LEU A 199 -3.42 -0.48 -13.76
CA LEU A 199 -3.02 0.91 -13.53
C LEU A 199 -4.09 1.88 -14.04
N ALA A 200 -4.16 3.04 -13.43
CA ALA A 200 -5.14 4.08 -13.77
C ALA A 200 -4.64 4.99 -14.91
N GLU A 201 -4.24 4.40 -16.04
CA GLU A 201 -3.67 5.10 -17.20
C GLU A 201 -4.67 6.02 -17.91
N ASP A 202 -5.95 5.92 -17.58
CA ASP A 202 -7.00 6.87 -17.97
C ASP A 202 -6.94 8.20 -17.19
N SER A 203 -6.05 8.31 -16.22
CA SER A 203 -5.91 9.47 -15.33
C SER A 203 -4.46 9.86 -15.07
N ILE A 204 -3.54 8.95 -15.29
CA ILE A 204 -2.11 9.07 -14.96
C ILE A 204 -1.30 8.48 -16.12
N ALA A 205 -0.31 9.19 -16.60
CA ALA A 205 0.72 8.63 -17.46
C ALA A 205 1.80 7.98 -16.59
N PHE A 206 2.19 6.76 -16.93
CA PHE A 206 3.24 6.00 -16.28
C PHE A 206 4.44 5.86 -17.19
N GLU A 207 5.62 6.22 -16.69
CA GLU A 207 6.92 5.87 -17.25
C GLU A 207 7.56 4.89 -16.27
N TYR A 208 8.48 4.04 -16.72
CA TYR A 208 9.03 2.97 -15.88
C TYR A 208 10.55 3.02 -15.86
N GLU A 209 11.14 3.11 -14.67
CA GLU A 209 12.57 2.97 -14.45
C GLU A 209 12.86 1.50 -14.10
N PRO A 210 13.66 0.76 -14.90
CA PRO A 210 14.04 -0.61 -14.59
C PRO A 210 14.85 -0.69 -13.29
N VAL A 211 14.50 -1.66 -12.43
CA VAL A 211 15.22 -1.90 -11.17
C VAL A 211 16.01 -3.20 -11.21
N GLY A 212 15.61 -4.14 -12.07
CA GLY A 212 16.20 -5.47 -12.20
C GLY A 212 15.16 -6.57 -12.01
N ASP A 213 15.45 -7.79 -12.44
CA ASP A 213 14.60 -8.99 -12.29
C ASP A 213 13.15 -8.80 -12.75
N GLY A 214 12.96 -7.99 -13.80
CA GLY A 214 11.63 -7.67 -14.34
C GLY A 214 10.80 -6.73 -13.47
N LEU A 215 11.43 -6.09 -12.47
CA LEU A 215 10.81 -5.06 -11.65
C LEU A 215 11.05 -3.66 -12.21
N VAL A 216 10.08 -2.79 -11.98
CA VAL A 216 10.15 -1.38 -12.36
C VAL A 216 9.73 -0.49 -11.19
N SER A 217 10.30 0.72 -11.14
CA SER A 217 9.80 1.82 -10.31
C SER A 217 9.09 2.82 -11.21
N PRO A 218 7.82 3.21 -10.93
CA PRO A 218 7.08 4.10 -11.81
C PRO A 218 7.44 5.57 -11.57
N LEU A 219 7.58 6.32 -12.67
CA LEU A 219 7.42 7.77 -12.71
C LEU A 219 5.99 8.07 -13.14
N ILE A 220 5.29 8.94 -12.42
CA ILE A 220 3.91 9.26 -12.72
C ILE A 220 3.73 10.73 -13.10
N THR A 221 2.87 10.97 -14.09
CA THR A 221 2.38 12.29 -14.46
C THR A 221 0.87 12.28 -14.40
N SER A 222 0.29 13.00 -13.44
CA SER A 222 -1.17 13.05 -13.29
C SER A 222 -1.75 14.19 -14.12
N PHE A 223 -2.53 13.86 -15.14
CA PHE A 223 -3.21 14.86 -15.99
C PHE A 223 -4.63 15.21 -15.49
N ARG A 224 -5.08 14.59 -14.38
CA ARG A 224 -6.34 14.92 -13.71
C ARG A 224 -6.15 15.84 -12.50
N ARG A 225 -4.93 16.01 -12.01
CA ARG A 225 -4.59 16.98 -10.96
C ARG A 225 -4.22 18.31 -11.59
N GLN A 226 -4.94 19.36 -11.20
CA GLN A 226 -4.75 20.72 -11.71
C GLN A 226 -4.27 21.67 -10.62
N VAL A 227 -4.49 21.31 -9.37
CA VAL A 227 -4.11 22.14 -8.21
C VAL A 227 -2.67 21.86 -7.83
N GLN A 228 -2.30 20.61 -7.62
CA GLN A 228 -0.93 20.21 -7.31
C GLN A 228 -0.26 19.61 -8.55
N ILE A 229 0.93 20.10 -8.88
CA ILE A 229 1.73 19.61 -9.99
C ILE A 229 2.31 18.24 -9.62
N MET A 230 2.05 17.25 -10.48
CA MET A 230 2.58 15.91 -10.37
C MET A 230 3.03 15.49 -11.79
N ALA A 231 4.25 15.88 -12.14
CA ALA A 231 4.84 15.61 -13.44
C ALA A 231 6.14 14.85 -13.27
N ARG A 232 6.25 13.67 -13.87
CA ARG A 232 7.38 12.74 -13.76
C ARG A 232 7.82 12.52 -12.30
N TYR A 233 6.84 12.37 -11.42
CA TYR A 233 7.09 12.15 -10.00
C TYR A 233 7.52 10.71 -9.76
N ARG A 234 8.72 10.54 -9.22
CA ARG A 234 9.29 9.23 -8.88
C ARG A 234 8.57 8.65 -7.68
N MET A 235 7.90 7.52 -7.91
CA MET A 235 7.30 6.73 -6.85
C MET A 235 8.38 5.95 -6.11
N ASN A 236 8.03 5.53 -4.91
CA ASN A 236 8.91 4.68 -4.09
C ASN A 236 8.44 3.21 -4.12
N ASP A 237 7.60 2.86 -5.07
CA ASP A 237 7.01 1.53 -5.17
C ASP A 237 7.72 0.70 -6.24
N LEU A 238 7.74 -0.61 -6.03
CA LEU A 238 8.25 -1.61 -6.96
C LEU A 238 7.09 -2.40 -7.54
N LEU A 239 7.00 -2.43 -8.86
CA LEU A 239 5.96 -3.13 -9.59
C LEU A 239 6.55 -4.24 -10.45
N ARG A 240 5.84 -5.36 -10.50
CA ARG A 240 5.99 -6.39 -11.53
C ARG A 240 4.84 -6.25 -12.51
N LEU A 241 5.17 -5.76 -13.71
CA LEU A 241 4.18 -5.60 -14.77
C LEU A 241 3.89 -6.94 -15.42
N SER A 242 2.67 -7.10 -15.93
CA SER A 242 2.27 -8.27 -16.69
C SER A 242 2.33 -7.99 -18.18
N ASP A 243 2.91 -8.92 -18.93
CA ASP A 243 2.88 -8.92 -20.40
C ASP A 243 1.63 -9.63 -20.96
N GLN A 244 0.81 -10.23 -20.09
CA GLN A 244 -0.36 -10.99 -20.50
C GLN A 244 -1.61 -10.12 -20.53
N PRO A 245 -2.44 -10.19 -21.58
CA PRO A 245 -3.70 -9.48 -21.63
C PRO A 245 -4.64 -9.96 -20.51
N CYS A 246 -5.50 -9.06 -20.04
CA CYS A 246 -6.47 -9.42 -19.02
C CYS A 246 -7.76 -9.96 -19.65
N PRO A 247 -8.36 -11.05 -19.12
CA PRO A 247 -9.67 -11.53 -19.56
C PRO A 247 -10.81 -10.52 -19.42
N CYS A 248 -10.63 -9.45 -18.62
CA CYS A 248 -11.62 -8.38 -18.51
C CYS A 248 -11.72 -7.50 -19.77
N GLY A 249 -10.80 -7.65 -20.73
CA GLY A 249 -10.77 -6.86 -21.98
C GLY A 249 -10.24 -5.43 -21.79
N SER A 250 -9.80 -5.03 -20.61
CA SER A 250 -9.24 -3.69 -20.39
C SER A 250 -7.89 -3.57 -21.08
N PRO A 251 -7.64 -2.48 -21.85
CA PRO A 251 -6.34 -2.19 -22.44
C PRO A 251 -5.33 -1.60 -21.46
N LEU A 252 -5.75 -1.27 -20.21
CA LEU A 252 -4.89 -0.67 -19.21
C LEU A 252 -3.85 -1.66 -18.72
N GLN A 253 -2.62 -1.18 -18.45
CA GLN A 253 -1.51 -2.00 -18.00
C GLN A 253 -1.89 -2.83 -16.76
N ARG A 254 -1.72 -4.13 -16.88
CA ARG A 254 -1.90 -5.06 -15.77
C ARG A 254 -0.63 -5.11 -14.93
N VAL A 255 -0.81 -5.20 -13.62
CA VAL A 255 0.24 -5.40 -12.63
C VAL A 255 0.03 -6.77 -11.98
N ASP A 256 1.05 -7.62 -12.06
CA ASP A 256 1.00 -8.93 -11.41
C ASP A 256 1.25 -8.78 -9.89
N GLU A 257 2.11 -7.84 -9.50
CA GLU A 257 2.41 -7.62 -8.10
C GLU A 257 2.89 -6.17 -7.81
N VAL A 258 2.39 -5.58 -6.72
CA VAL A 258 3.03 -4.46 -6.02
C VAL A 258 3.96 -5.08 -5.00
N VAL A 259 5.23 -5.20 -5.35
CA VAL A 259 6.24 -6.01 -4.63
C VAL A 259 6.59 -5.44 -3.28
N GLY A 260 6.64 -4.11 -3.19
CA GLY A 260 7.06 -3.37 -2.00
C GLY A 260 7.56 -2.00 -2.35
N ARG A 261 8.54 -1.51 -1.60
CA ARG A 261 9.08 -0.17 -1.76
C ARG A 261 10.59 -0.20 -1.97
N MET A 262 11.12 0.77 -2.71
CA MET A 262 12.56 0.97 -2.86
C MET A 262 13.25 1.16 -1.50
N ASP A 263 12.62 1.91 -0.57
CA ASP A 263 13.13 2.11 0.79
C ASP A 263 13.30 0.81 1.60
N ASP A 264 12.65 -0.28 1.20
CA ASP A 264 12.72 -1.58 1.84
C ASP A 264 13.66 -2.55 1.13
N CYS A 265 14.30 -2.13 0.03
CA CYS A 265 15.38 -2.89 -0.60
C CYS A 265 16.61 -2.91 0.31
N PHE A 266 17.32 -4.03 0.34
CA PHE A 266 18.56 -4.16 1.07
C PHE A 266 19.75 -3.84 0.17
N ASP A 267 20.71 -3.07 0.68
CA ASP A 267 22.03 -2.97 0.09
C ASP A 267 22.97 -3.94 0.80
N ILE A 268 23.41 -4.94 0.08
CA ILE A 268 24.38 -5.92 0.60
C ILE A 268 25.63 -5.87 -0.27
N CYS A 269 26.66 -5.18 0.23
CA CYS A 269 27.93 -5.01 -0.48
C CYS A 269 27.76 -4.42 -1.91
N GLY A 270 26.83 -3.47 -2.09
CA GLY A 270 26.55 -2.84 -3.38
C GLY A 270 25.60 -3.64 -4.28
N VAL A 271 25.10 -4.77 -3.82
CA VAL A 271 24.06 -5.53 -4.51
C VAL A 271 22.70 -5.16 -3.95
N LEU A 272 21.80 -4.68 -4.82
CA LEU A 272 20.42 -4.36 -4.48
C LEU A 272 19.61 -5.66 -4.38
N VAL A 273 19.01 -5.89 -3.22
CA VAL A 273 18.14 -7.05 -2.97
C VAL A 273 16.72 -6.55 -2.69
N THR A 274 15.79 -6.89 -3.56
CA THR A 274 14.40 -6.45 -3.47
C THR A 274 13.60 -7.24 -2.43
N PRO A 275 12.52 -6.67 -1.85
CA PRO A 275 11.76 -7.29 -0.77
C PRO A 275 11.19 -8.67 -1.13
N ASP A 276 10.81 -8.91 -2.38
CA ASP A 276 10.24 -10.18 -2.84
C ASP A 276 11.25 -11.33 -2.79
N VAL A 277 12.53 -11.08 -3.06
CA VAL A 277 13.58 -12.10 -2.96
C VAL A 277 13.62 -12.69 -1.55
N LEU A 278 13.66 -11.81 -0.54
CA LEU A 278 13.73 -12.21 0.87
C LEU A 278 12.42 -12.83 1.35
N ARG A 279 11.29 -12.18 1.03
CA ARG A 279 9.95 -12.68 1.35
C ARG A 279 9.72 -14.08 0.77
N ASN A 280 10.00 -14.26 -0.52
CA ASN A 280 9.77 -15.53 -1.19
C ASN A 280 10.69 -16.62 -0.63
N ALA A 281 11.96 -16.30 -0.32
CA ALA A 281 12.87 -17.25 0.32
C ALA A 281 12.33 -17.75 1.67
N VAL A 282 11.75 -16.86 2.49
CA VAL A 282 11.15 -17.24 3.78
C VAL A 282 9.89 -18.11 3.56
N LEU A 283 8.96 -17.65 2.70
CA LEU A 283 7.67 -18.35 2.51
C LEU A 283 7.80 -19.69 1.80
N GLN A 284 8.82 -19.88 0.97
CA GLN A 284 9.09 -21.16 0.30
C GLN A 284 9.82 -22.16 1.18
N ALA A 285 10.42 -21.71 2.28
CA ALA A 285 11.16 -22.57 3.19
C ALA A 285 10.26 -23.59 3.90
N ASP A 286 9.09 -23.15 4.37
CA ASP A 286 8.12 -24.02 5.03
C ASP A 286 6.71 -23.40 4.97
N ALA A 287 5.70 -24.19 4.60
CA ALA A 287 4.31 -23.74 4.48
C ALA A 287 3.68 -23.27 5.81
N ARG A 288 4.25 -23.65 6.95
CA ARG A 288 3.82 -23.22 8.29
C ARG A 288 4.20 -21.76 8.59
N ILE A 289 5.13 -21.18 7.82
CA ILE A 289 5.51 -19.77 7.99
C ILE A 289 4.44 -18.90 7.35
N VAL A 290 3.59 -18.32 8.19
CA VAL A 290 2.50 -17.42 7.78
C VAL A 290 2.72 -15.99 8.26
N ASP A 291 3.66 -15.76 9.19
CA ASP A 291 4.15 -14.44 9.58
C ASP A 291 5.65 -14.47 9.86
N PHE A 292 6.32 -13.35 9.58
CA PHE A 292 7.77 -13.19 9.75
C PHE A 292 8.17 -11.72 9.65
N ARG A 293 9.40 -11.39 10.04
CA ARG A 293 10.07 -10.13 9.71
C ARG A 293 11.50 -10.42 9.25
N VAL A 294 11.93 -9.80 8.16
CA VAL A 294 13.33 -9.78 7.70
C VAL A 294 13.80 -8.33 7.76
N ILE A 295 14.82 -8.08 8.55
CA ILE A 295 15.26 -6.72 8.86
C ILE A 295 16.75 -6.60 8.53
N GLN A 296 17.10 -5.65 7.65
CA GLN A 296 18.49 -5.23 7.53
C GLN A 296 18.81 -4.24 8.64
N GLN A 297 19.76 -4.60 9.48
CA GLN A 297 20.20 -3.77 10.60
C GLN A 297 21.14 -2.65 10.12
N PRO A 298 21.39 -1.60 10.94
CA PRO A 298 22.32 -0.53 10.59
C PRO A 298 23.75 -1.01 10.31
N ASP A 299 24.18 -2.12 10.90
CA ASP A 299 25.48 -2.79 10.66
C ASP A 299 25.47 -3.71 9.43
N ARG A 300 24.38 -3.67 8.63
CA ARG A 300 24.13 -4.48 7.44
C ARG A 300 23.86 -5.97 7.70
N ALA A 301 23.88 -6.44 8.94
CA ALA A 301 23.46 -7.80 9.28
C ALA A 301 21.95 -7.96 9.02
N ILE A 302 21.54 -9.20 8.71
CA ILE A 302 20.12 -9.53 8.48
C ILE A 302 19.58 -10.26 9.71
N ALA A 303 18.49 -9.78 10.26
CA ALA A 303 17.72 -10.44 11.30
C ALA A 303 16.45 -11.04 10.72
N LEU A 304 16.26 -12.35 10.86
CA LEU A 304 15.01 -13.05 10.62
C LEU A 304 14.29 -13.27 11.94
N LEU A 305 13.08 -12.71 12.06
CA LEU A 305 12.21 -12.91 13.21
C LEU A 305 11.04 -13.80 12.81
N LEU A 306 10.79 -14.84 13.58
CA LEU A 306 9.72 -15.82 13.36
C LEU A 306 8.86 -15.98 14.62
N PRO A 307 7.59 -16.36 14.48
CA PRO A 307 6.72 -16.69 15.61
C PRO A 307 7.33 -17.81 16.47
N PRO A 308 7.13 -17.76 17.82
CA PRO A 308 7.73 -18.71 18.75
C PRO A 308 7.19 -20.14 18.61
N GLU A 309 6.01 -20.30 18.01
CA GLU A 309 5.33 -21.57 17.78
C GLU A 309 6.03 -22.44 16.72
N LEU A 310 6.80 -21.81 15.83
CA LEU A 310 7.61 -22.53 14.84
C LEU A 310 8.83 -23.16 15.53
N ASP A 311 9.08 -24.43 15.23
CA ASP A 311 10.23 -25.12 15.79
C ASP A 311 11.58 -24.63 15.23
N SER A 312 12.69 -25.03 15.87
CA SER A 312 14.03 -24.59 15.48
C SER A 312 14.44 -25.11 14.09
N SER A 313 13.91 -26.25 13.66
CA SER A 313 14.21 -26.80 12.33
C SER A 313 13.62 -25.95 11.21
N VAL A 314 12.40 -25.45 11.40
CA VAL A 314 11.76 -24.51 10.47
C VAL A 314 12.54 -23.17 10.41
N ALA A 315 12.96 -22.69 11.58
CA ALA A 315 13.73 -21.46 11.65
C ALA A 315 15.08 -21.58 10.92
N GLU A 316 15.76 -22.70 11.06
CA GLU A 316 17.03 -22.95 10.36
C GLU A 316 16.83 -23.17 8.86
N THR A 317 15.74 -23.84 8.46
CA THR A 317 15.38 -23.99 7.04
C THR A 317 15.12 -22.64 6.39
N ALA A 318 14.40 -21.72 7.07
CA ALA A 318 14.14 -20.37 6.57
C ALA A 318 15.43 -19.54 6.47
N ARG A 319 16.32 -19.63 7.47
CA ARG A 319 17.65 -18.98 7.42
C ARG A 319 18.46 -19.47 6.21
N THR A 320 18.51 -20.78 6.03
CA THR A 320 19.26 -21.41 4.92
C THR A 320 18.67 -21.02 3.56
N SER A 321 17.35 -20.93 3.45
CA SER A 321 16.67 -20.49 2.23
C SER A 321 17.02 -19.05 1.86
N ILE A 322 17.03 -18.12 2.84
CA ILE A 322 17.51 -16.75 2.61
C ILE A 322 18.97 -16.75 2.18
N ALA A 323 19.84 -17.49 2.89
CA ALA A 323 21.26 -17.56 2.54
C ALA A 323 21.46 -18.04 1.09
N HIS A 324 20.75 -19.08 0.67
CA HIS A 324 20.82 -19.59 -0.71
C HIS A 324 20.32 -18.56 -1.73
N ALA A 325 19.24 -17.84 -1.43
CA ALA A 325 18.74 -16.78 -2.31
C ALA A 325 19.79 -15.68 -2.51
N LEU A 326 20.47 -15.28 -1.43
CA LEU A 326 21.50 -14.23 -1.46
C LEU A 326 22.81 -14.70 -2.12
N ILE A 327 23.20 -15.95 -1.91
CA ILE A 327 24.38 -16.54 -2.59
C ILE A 327 24.19 -16.53 -4.12
N ARG A 328 22.97 -16.79 -4.61
CA ARG A 328 22.69 -16.69 -6.06
C ARG A 328 22.84 -15.27 -6.61
N LEU A 329 22.75 -14.25 -5.77
CA LEU A 329 23.03 -12.86 -6.12
C LEU A 329 24.51 -12.48 -5.88
N GLY A 330 25.36 -13.41 -5.47
CA GLY A 330 26.78 -13.20 -5.25
C GLY A 330 27.12 -12.59 -3.89
N VAL A 331 26.22 -12.62 -2.92
CA VAL A 331 26.43 -12.04 -1.58
C VAL A 331 26.14 -13.05 -0.47
N ALA A 332 26.86 -12.94 0.65
CA ALA A 332 26.73 -13.85 1.79
C ALA A 332 26.80 -13.08 3.13
N PRO A 333 25.76 -12.34 3.48
CA PRO A 333 25.72 -11.60 4.73
C PRO A 333 25.50 -12.52 5.93
N GLN A 334 25.81 -12.00 7.13
CA GLN A 334 25.46 -12.67 8.36
C GLN A 334 23.93 -12.62 8.56
N ILE A 335 23.32 -13.78 8.83
CA ILE A 335 21.88 -13.91 9.07
C ILE A 335 21.67 -14.48 10.47
N SER A 336 21.07 -13.71 11.35
CA SER A 336 20.59 -14.14 12.66
C SER A 336 19.13 -14.55 12.61
N VAL A 337 18.73 -15.52 13.43
CA VAL A 337 17.34 -15.95 13.56
C VAL A 337 16.91 -15.87 15.02
N THR A 338 15.75 -15.27 15.26
CA THR A 338 15.14 -15.18 16.58
C THR A 338 13.67 -15.59 16.48
N ARG A 339 13.22 -16.44 17.38
CA ARG A 339 11.81 -16.80 17.54
C ARG A 339 11.21 -15.98 18.69
N GLN A 340 10.23 -15.15 18.38
CA GLN A 340 9.58 -14.25 19.33
C GLN A 340 8.18 -13.87 18.86
N PRO A 341 7.28 -13.43 19.76
CA PRO A 341 6.00 -12.86 19.34
C PRO A 341 6.18 -11.73 18.35
N LEU A 342 5.35 -11.69 17.32
CA LEU A 342 5.32 -10.67 16.29
C LEU A 342 3.99 -9.90 16.37
N PRO A 343 3.80 -9.02 17.37
CA PRO A 343 2.53 -8.33 17.55
C PRO A 343 2.23 -7.43 16.35
N VAL A 344 0.96 -7.38 15.97
CA VAL A 344 0.48 -6.50 14.91
C VAL A 344 0.17 -5.13 15.51
N ASP A 345 0.89 -4.10 15.08
CA ASP A 345 0.59 -2.71 15.41
C ASP A 345 -0.36 -2.12 14.36
N PHE A 346 -1.61 -1.87 14.73
CA PHE A 346 -2.61 -1.30 13.83
C PHE A 346 -2.42 0.20 13.56
N SER A 347 -1.56 0.88 14.31
CA SER A 347 -1.23 2.30 14.10
C SER A 347 -0.17 2.53 13.04
N ARG A 348 0.65 1.51 12.73
CA ARG A 348 1.77 1.59 11.78
C ARG A 348 1.60 0.61 10.65
N LYS A 349 2.15 0.93 9.47
CA LYS A 349 2.17 -0.01 8.34
C LYS A 349 2.97 -1.26 8.70
N LEU A 350 2.42 -2.42 8.35
CA LEU A 350 3.14 -3.68 8.46
C LEU A 350 4.22 -3.77 7.38
N ARG A 351 5.46 -3.96 7.81
CA ARG A 351 6.61 -4.23 6.93
C ARG A 351 7.20 -5.58 7.30
N ARG A 352 7.06 -6.57 6.43
CA ARG A 352 7.69 -7.88 6.63
C ARG A 352 9.16 -7.89 6.24
N VAL A 353 9.52 -7.09 5.26
CA VAL A 353 10.91 -6.81 4.88
C VAL A 353 11.16 -5.33 5.14
N GLU A 354 12.18 -5.00 5.93
CA GLU A 354 12.48 -3.64 6.36
C GLU A 354 13.98 -3.35 6.30
N CYS A 355 14.37 -2.32 5.55
CA CYS A 355 15.73 -1.80 5.57
C CYS A 355 15.85 -0.70 6.65
N ARG A 356 16.74 -0.89 7.62
CA ARG A 356 17.03 0.08 8.69
C ARG A 356 18.36 0.82 8.50
N LEU A 357 18.95 0.73 7.33
CA LEU A 357 20.11 1.56 7.02
C LEU A 357 19.74 3.06 7.11
N PRO A 358 20.65 3.93 7.47
CA PRO A 358 20.50 5.38 7.36
C PRO A 358 20.08 5.79 5.93
N LYS A 359 19.26 6.83 5.80
CA LYS A 359 18.69 7.22 4.49
C LYS A 359 19.73 7.64 3.45
N ASP A 360 20.82 8.21 3.90
CA ASP A 360 21.95 8.67 3.08
C ASP A 360 22.78 7.54 2.47
N ILE A 361 22.61 6.31 2.94
CA ILE A 361 23.31 5.12 2.43
C ILE A 361 22.37 4.01 1.94
N ARG A 362 21.07 4.32 1.80
CA ARG A 362 20.11 3.42 1.15
C ARG A 362 20.28 3.43 -0.36
N PRO A 363 19.99 2.31 -1.03
CA PRO A 363 20.07 2.21 -2.48
C PRO A 363 19.13 3.17 -3.22
#